data_aab18b21ee3554cbf186e1ed93a4f560
#
_entry.id   aab18b21ee3554cbf186e1ed93a4f560
#
_cell.length_a   1.000
_cell.length_b   1.000
_cell.length_c   1.000
_cell.angle_alpha   90.00
_cell.angle_beta   90.00
_cell.angle_gamma   90.00
#
_symmetry.space_group_name_H-M   'P 1'
#
loop_
_entity.id
_entity.type
_entity.pdbx_description
1 polymer ?
#
loop_
_entity_poly.entity_id
_entity_poly.type
_entity_poly.pdbx_seq_one_letter_code
_entity_poly.pdbx_strand_id
1 'polypeptide(L)'
;MTDIVILGGARTAIGTFGGSLAGVPPIELGTIASKAALARAGVEGGQIGHVAFGHVINTEPRDMYLSRVAAMQAGVPDVAPAMNVNRLCGSGAQAIVSVVQSLMLGDADFGLAGGAENMSLSPYVVQDQRWGAKMGDIRTLDMMLGALNCPFGTGHMGVTAENVAAENDISRAAQDTFAMASQTRAAAAIEAGRFAEQIVPVEVKVKRQMVAFDTDEHPKATSVDALGSLRAVFQKDGSVTAGNASGINDGGAAIVLARADAAEKAGLKPRARILGYAHAGVRPEVMGIGPIPAVKILMERTGLSIADFDVIESNEAFAAQALAVNKALGLDPEKVNPNGGAIALGHPVGATGCILAVKALYELERTGSKTALVTMCIGGGQGIAIVLERL
;
A
#
# COMPACT_ATOMS: atom_id res chain seq x y z
N MET A 1 -28.08 2.53 5.15
CA MET A 1 -26.92 1.65 5.46
C MET A 1 -26.14 2.34 6.58
N THR A 2 -25.60 1.59 7.52
CA THR A 2 -24.80 2.17 8.62
C THR A 2 -23.48 2.70 8.06
N ASP A 3 -23.12 3.94 8.37
CA ASP A 3 -21.85 4.52 7.99
C ASP A 3 -20.71 3.79 8.70
N ILE A 4 -19.62 3.53 7.98
CA ILE A 4 -18.39 2.96 8.54
C ILE A 4 -17.36 4.08 8.68
N VAL A 5 -16.85 4.21 9.90
CA VAL A 5 -15.93 5.28 10.30
C VAL A 5 -14.54 4.76 10.60
N ILE A 6 -13.53 5.61 10.39
CA ILE A 6 -12.15 5.40 10.77
C ILE A 6 -11.92 6.11 12.11
N LEU A 7 -11.44 5.38 13.10
CA LEU A 7 -11.12 5.89 14.43
C LEU A 7 -9.64 6.23 14.60
N GLY A 8 -8.75 5.49 13.96
CA GLY A 8 -7.32 5.71 14.05
C GLY A 8 -6.57 4.89 13.01
N GLY A 9 -5.32 5.25 12.78
CA GLY A 9 -4.43 4.54 11.89
C GLY A 9 -2.97 4.82 12.20
N ALA A 10 -2.11 3.88 11.83
CA ALA A 10 -0.66 3.98 11.99
C ALA A 10 0.05 3.20 10.88
N ARG A 11 1.28 3.61 10.57
CA ARG A 11 2.20 2.87 9.72
C ARG A 11 3.60 2.83 10.31
N THR A 12 4.39 1.86 9.96
CA THR A 12 5.83 1.92 10.16
C THR A 12 6.45 2.90 9.16
N ALA A 13 7.66 3.34 9.40
CA ALA A 13 8.50 3.85 8.32
C ALA A 13 8.72 2.72 7.29
N ILE A 14 8.98 3.09 6.03
CA ILE A 14 9.18 2.15 4.92
C ILE A 14 10.67 1.89 4.75
N GLY A 15 11.05 0.62 4.85
CA GLY A 15 12.41 0.14 4.64
C GLY A 15 12.74 -0.09 3.17
N THR A 16 14.00 0.04 2.78
CA THR A 16 14.50 -0.37 1.46
C THR A 16 14.84 -1.85 1.44
N PHE A 17 14.95 -2.42 0.25
CA PHE A 17 15.42 -3.80 0.08
C PHE A 17 16.80 -4.01 0.69
N GLY A 18 16.89 -4.94 1.65
CA GLY A 18 18.11 -5.19 2.42
C GLY A 18 18.48 -4.07 3.40
N GLY A 19 17.56 -3.11 3.66
CA GLY A 19 17.76 -1.99 4.56
C GLY A 19 17.41 -2.26 6.02
N SER A 20 17.00 -1.22 6.73
CA SER A 20 16.82 -1.26 8.19
C SER A 20 15.77 -2.26 8.67
N LEU A 21 14.72 -2.50 7.88
CA LEU A 21 13.66 -3.46 8.21
C LEU A 21 13.91 -4.88 7.68
N ALA A 22 15.02 -5.14 6.96
CA ALA A 22 15.25 -6.40 6.28
C ALA A 22 15.18 -7.65 7.19
N GLY A 23 15.48 -7.52 8.48
CA GLY A 23 15.42 -8.59 9.45
C GLY A 23 14.14 -8.65 10.30
N VAL A 24 13.17 -7.78 10.05
CA VAL A 24 11.93 -7.67 10.86
C VAL A 24 10.81 -8.46 10.16
N PRO A 25 10.29 -9.55 10.76
CA PRO A 25 9.21 -10.32 10.14
C PRO A 25 7.96 -9.49 9.86
N PRO A 26 7.21 -9.77 8.77
CA PRO A 26 5.99 -9.02 8.45
C PRO A 26 4.93 -9.09 9.56
N ILE A 27 4.85 -10.20 10.30
CA ILE A 27 3.98 -10.32 11.48
C ILE A 27 4.31 -9.25 12.52
N GLU A 28 5.59 -8.99 12.78
CA GLU A 28 6.02 -7.99 13.76
C GLU A 28 5.69 -6.57 13.27
N LEU A 29 5.91 -6.25 12.00
CA LEU A 29 5.50 -4.98 11.39
C LEU A 29 4.00 -4.76 11.51
N GLY A 30 3.20 -5.79 11.22
CA GLY A 30 1.75 -5.75 11.38
C GLY A 30 1.31 -5.59 12.84
N THR A 31 1.98 -6.25 13.78
CA THR A 31 1.72 -6.13 15.23
C THR A 31 1.99 -4.71 15.75
N ILE A 32 3.14 -4.13 15.38
CA ILE A 32 3.55 -2.78 15.80
C ILE A 32 2.55 -1.75 15.27
N ALA A 33 2.21 -1.83 13.98
CA ALA A 33 1.23 -0.95 13.36
C ALA A 33 -0.16 -1.08 14.01
N SER A 34 -0.59 -2.31 14.33
CA SER A 34 -1.88 -2.59 14.98
C SER A 34 -1.97 -1.99 16.37
N LYS A 35 -0.95 -2.19 17.21
CA LYS A 35 -0.89 -1.61 18.57
C LYS A 35 -1.00 -0.09 18.51
N ALA A 36 -0.26 0.54 17.61
CA ALA A 36 -0.28 1.99 17.45
C ALA A 36 -1.64 2.48 16.90
N ALA A 37 -2.24 1.78 15.95
CA ALA A 37 -3.56 2.13 15.41
C ALA A 37 -4.64 2.03 16.47
N LEU A 38 -4.67 0.96 17.29
CA LEU A 38 -5.59 0.79 18.42
C LEU A 38 -5.43 1.91 19.45
N ALA A 39 -4.20 2.19 19.86
CA ALA A 39 -3.92 3.27 20.82
C ALA A 39 -4.38 4.64 20.30
N ARG A 40 -4.12 4.96 19.04
CA ARG A 40 -4.54 6.23 18.41
C ARG A 40 -6.06 6.32 18.20
N ALA A 41 -6.73 5.18 18.05
CA ALA A 41 -8.18 5.10 17.96
C ALA A 41 -8.88 5.19 19.33
N GLY A 42 -8.15 5.04 20.42
CA GLY A 42 -8.74 4.88 21.78
C GLY A 42 -9.56 3.61 21.92
N VAL A 43 -9.24 2.57 21.14
CA VAL A 43 -9.95 1.28 21.10
C VAL A 43 -9.05 0.21 21.71
N GLU A 44 -9.59 -0.54 22.66
CA GLU A 44 -8.89 -1.69 23.21
C GLU A 44 -9.03 -2.90 22.28
N GLY A 45 -8.01 -3.75 22.24
CA GLY A 45 -8.04 -4.96 21.41
C GLY A 45 -9.27 -5.83 21.65
N GLY A 46 -9.78 -5.87 22.91
CA GLY A 46 -10.98 -6.60 23.29
C GLY A 46 -12.28 -6.20 22.59
N GLN A 47 -12.33 -5.00 22.00
CA GLN A 47 -13.48 -4.50 21.25
C GLN A 47 -13.49 -4.94 19.78
N ILE A 48 -12.34 -5.39 19.25
CA ILE A 48 -12.21 -5.79 17.84
C ILE A 48 -12.89 -7.14 17.63
N GLY A 49 -13.90 -7.18 16.77
CA GLY A 49 -14.65 -8.38 16.42
C GLY A 49 -14.33 -8.97 15.05
N HIS A 50 -13.58 -8.27 14.19
CA HIS A 50 -13.16 -8.78 12.87
C HIS A 50 -11.82 -8.19 12.43
N VAL A 51 -10.98 -9.01 11.78
CA VAL A 51 -9.62 -8.61 11.36
C VAL A 51 -9.35 -9.05 9.92
N ALA A 52 -8.76 -8.14 9.12
CA ALA A 52 -8.22 -8.50 7.81
C ALA A 52 -6.88 -7.79 7.57
N PHE A 53 -5.90 -8.52 7.03
CA PHE A 53 -4.58 -7.99 6.66
C PHE A 53 -4.19 -8.35 5.26
N GLY A 54 -3.68 -7.37 4.52
CA GLY A 54 -3.01 -7.57 3.24
C GLY A 54 -1.63 -8.15 3.44
N HIS A 55 -1.35 -9.27 2.74
CA HIS A 55 -0.04 -9.91 2.72
C HIS A 55 0.10 -10.73 1.45
N VAL A 56 1.24 -10.66 0.78
CA VAL A 56 1.43 -11.25 -0.56
C VAL A 56 2.44 -12.37 -0.53
N ILE A 57 3.61 -12.17 0.09
CA ILE A 57 4.73 -13.10 0.03
C ILE A 57 5.02 -13.61 1.44
N ASN A 58 4.64 -14.86 1.71
CA ASN A 58 4.99 -15.50 2.97
C ASN A 58 6.50 -15.68 3.07
N THR A 59 7.12 -15.12 4.11
CA THR A 59 8.56 -15.21 4.37
C THR A 59 8.90 -16.44 5.22
N GLU A 60 7.94 -16.86 6.04
CA GLU A 60 8.03 -18.06 6.90
C GLU A 60 6.64 -18.73 7.02
N PRO A 61 6.54 -19.97 7.51
CA PRO A 61 5.25 -20.67 7.64
C PRO A 61 4.20 -19.95 8.50
N ARG A 62 4.61 -19.14 9.49
CA ARG A 62 3.70 -18.38 10.36
C ARG A 62 2.96 -17.28 9.63
N ASP A 63 3.49 -16.78 8.51
CA ASP A 63 2.87 -15.71 7.73
C ASP A 63 1.54 -16.13 7.09
N MET A 64 1.30 -17.44 6.94
CA MET A 64 -0.02 -17.96 6.58
C MET A 64 -1.11 -17.55 7.59
N TYR A 65 -0.72 -17.19 8.79
CA TYR A 65 -1.58 -16.73 9.89
C TYR A 65 -1.30 -15.26 10.28
N LEU A 66 -0.67 -14.47 9.39
CA LEU A 66 -0.18 -13.13 9.69
C LEU A 66 -1.24 -12.26 10.39
N SER A 67 -2.44 -12.14 9.82
CA SER A 67 -3.54 -11.35 10.38
C SER A 67 -3.90 -11.79 11.79
N ARG A 68 -4.00 -13.10 11.99
CA ARG A 68 -4.37 -13.70 13.27
C ARG A 68 -3.32 -13.45 14.33
N VAL A 69 -2.05 -13.71 13.99
CA VAL A 69 -0.94 -13.57 14.94
C VAL A 69 -0.70 -12.10 15.29
N ALA A 70 -0.66 -11.21 14.28
CA ALA A 70 -0.48 -9.78 14.50
C ALA A 70 -1.58 -9.18 15.37
N ALA A 71 -2.85 -9.53 15.09
CA ALA A 71 -4.00 -9.07 15.89
C ALA A 71 -3.93 -9.54 17.34
N MET A 72 -3.70 -10.84 17.57
CA MET A 72 -3.60 -11.37 18.94
C MET A 72 -2.43 -10.76 19.71
N GLN A 73 -1.28 -10.57 19.08
CA GLN A 73 -0.14 -9.89 19.69
C GLN A 73 -0.41 -8.39 19.94
N ALA A 74 -1.37 -7.81 19.26
CA ALA A 74 -1.86 -6.46 19.51
C ALA A 74 -2.96 -6.38 20.57
N GLY A 75 -3.37 -7.51 21.15
CA GLY A 75 -4.37 -7.57 22.23
C GLY A 75 -5.79 -7.89 21.75
N VAL A 76 -5.99 -8.22 20.48
CA VAL A 76 -7.29 -8.70 19.97
C VAL A 76 -7.55 -10.11 20.50
N PRO A 77 -8.76 -10.41 21.02
CA PRO A 77 -9.06 -11.68 21.64
C PRO A 77 -9.14 -12.82 20.60
N ASP A 78 -9.01 -14.04 21.09
CA ASP A 78 -9.04 -15.24 20.29
C ASP A 78 -10.42 -15.58 19.68
N VAL A 79 -11.47 -14.97 20.17
CA VAL A 79 -12.82 -15.09 19.61
C VAL A 79 -13.02 -14.26 18.33
N ALA A 80 -12.18 -13.24 18.07
CA ALA A 80 -12.27 -12.43 16.87
C ALA A 80 -11.66 -13.18 15.66
N PRO A 81 -12.43 -13.45 14.58
CA PRO A 81 -11.89 -14.08 13.39
C PRO A 81 -10.93 -13.14 12.67
N ALA A 82 -9.95 -13.73 11.95
CA ALA A 82 -8.97 -12.99 11.19
C ALA A 82 -8.67 -13.68 9.85
N MET A 83 -8.43 -12.90 8.80
CA MET A 83 -8.05 -13.43 7.49
C MET A 83 -6.92 -12.65 6.84
N ASN A 84 -6.02 -13.37 6.17
CA ASN A 84 -5.08 -12.76 5.23
C ASN A 84 -5.77 -12.55 3.88
N VAL A 85 -5.48 -11.42 3.24
CA VAL A 85 -5.99 -11.09 1.91
C VAL A 85 -4.81 -10.90 0.96
N ASN A 86 -4.80 -11.63 -0.13
CA ASN A 86 -3.86 -11.45 -1.23
C ASN A 86 -4.59 -10.98 -2.50
N ARG A 87 -4.45 -9.71 -2.81
CA ARG A 87 -4.81 -9.05 -4.06
C ARG A 87 -3.58 -8.30 -4.59
N LEU A 88 -2.39 -8.92 -4.47
CA LEU A 88 -1.11 -8.31 -4.81
C LEU A 88 -0.99 -6.88 -4.25
N CYS A 89 -0.59 -5.91 -5.07
CA CYS A 89 -0.44 -4.50 -4.66
C CYS A 89 -1.67 -3.92 -3.93
N GLY A 90 -2.87 -4.37 -4.27
CA GLY A 90 -4.13 -3.92 -3.67
C GLY A 90 -4.51 -4.58 -2.35
N SER A 91 -3.70 -5.47 -1.79
CA SER A 91 -4.04 -6.27 -0.61
C SER A 91 -4.41 -5.44 0.62
N GLY A 92 -3.61 -4.42 0.95
CA GLY A 92 -3.89 -3.55 2.10
C GLY A 92 -5.19 -2.74 1.94
N ALA A 93 -5.48 -2.25 0.74
CA ALA A 93 -6.75 -1.59 0.43
C ALA A 93 -7.92 -2.59 0.47
N GLN A 94 -7.72 -3.81 -0.05
CA GLN A 94 -8.73 -4.87 0.03
C GLN A 94 -9.00 -5.28 1.49
N ALA A 95 -8.01 -5.31 2.35
CA ALA A 95 -8.21 -5.58 3.77
C ALA A 95 -9.17 -4.56 4.41
N ILE A 96 -8.98 -3.25 4.11
CA ILE A 96 -9.91 -2.20 4.53
C ILE A 96 -11.32 -2.49 4.00
N VAL A 97 -11.47 -2.76 2.70
CA VAL A 97 -12.78 -3.07 2.08
C VAL A 97 -13.42 -4.31 2.72
N SER A 98 -12.65 -5.36 3.00
CA SER A 98 -13.18 -6.58 3.62
C SER A 98 -13.71 -6.34 5.03
N VAL A 99 -12.99 -5.54 5.84
CA VAL A 99 -13.49 -5.15 7.17
C VAL A 99 -14.73 -4.26 7.05
N VAL A 100 -14.74 -3.27 6.14
CA VAL A 100 -15.93 -2.45 5.86
C VAL A 100 -17.15 -3.32 5.55
N GLN A 101 -17.00 -4.32 4.68
CA GLN A 101 -18.08 -5.24 4.31
C GLN A 101 -18.59 -6.03 5.53
N SER A 102 -17.70 -6.59 6.35
CA SER A 102 -18.09 -7.32 7.56
C SER A 102 -18.85 -6.43 8.56
N LEU A 103 -18.38 -5.19 8.77
CA LEU A 103 -19.06 -4.23 9.65
C LEU A 103 -20.43 -3.81 9.09
N MET A 104 -20.55 -3.61 7.78
CA MET A 104 -21.82 -3.28 7.12
C MET A 104 -22.85 -4.42 7.23
N LEU A 105 -22.39 -5.67 7.21
CA LEU A 105 -23.23 -6.86 7.38
C LEU A 105 -23.61 -7.13 8.84
N GLY A 106 -22.95 -6.44 9.79
CA GLY A 106 -23.21 -6.60 11.21
C GLY A 106 -22.46 -7.76 11.85
N ASP A 107 -21.43 -8.31 11.21
CA ASP A 107 -20.59 -9.38 11.78
C ASP A 107 -19.81 -8.90 13.02
N ALA A 108 -19.52 -7.59 13.11
CA ALA A 108 -18.84 -6.95 14.22
C ALA A 108 -19.18 -5.45 14.28
N ASP A 109 -18.95 -4.83 15.43
CA ASP A 109 -19.08 -3.39 15.63
C ASP A 109 -17.78 -2.65 15.37
N PHE A 110 -16.64 -3.27 15.69
CA PHE A 110 -15.29 -2.75 15.49
C PHE A 110 -14.44 -3.75 14.71
N GLY A 111 -13.60 -3.23 13.82
CA GLY A 111 -12.70 -4.04 13.00
C GLY A 111 -11.31 -3.44 12.87
N LEU A 112 -10.33 -4.31 12.68
CA LEU A 112 -8.94 -3.96 12.43
C LEU A 112 -8.56 -4.38 11.02
N ALA A 113 -8.25 -3.40 10.17
CA ALA A 113 -7.72 -3.63 8.83
C ALA A 113 -6.25 -3.24 8.78
N GLY A 114 -5.43 -3.98 8.05
CA GLY A 114 -4.03 -3.64 7.92
C GLY A 114 -3.38 -4.26 6.70
N GLY A 115 -2.08 -4.15 6.65
CA GLY A 115 -1.22 -4.85 5.71
C GLY A 115 0.22 -4.82 6.19
N ALA A 116 0.95 -5.88 5.96
CA ALA A 116 2.35 -5.97 6.29
C ALA A 116 3.09 -6.80 5.25
N GLU A 117 4.25 -6.32 4.84
CA GLU A 117 5.10 -6.98 3.86
C GLU A 117 6.56 -6.79 4.21
N ASN A 118 7.35 -7.84 4.10
CA ASN A 118 8.79 -7.76 4.08
C ASN A 118 9.31 -8.44 2.82
N MET A 119 9.56 -7.64 1.78
CA MET A 119 10.03 -8.17 0.50
C MET A 119 11.50 -8.58 0.55
N SER A 120 12.26 -8.03 1.51
CA SER A 120 13.67 -8.39 1.76
C SER A 120 13.82 -9.83 2.26
N LEU A 121 12.80 -10.37 2.96
CA LEU A 121 12.77 -11.74 3.47
C LEU A 121 12.11 -12.73 2.50
N SER A 122 11.76 -12.30 1.29
CA SER A 122 11.10 -13.17 0.32
C SER A 122 11.90 -14.47 0.08
N PRO A 123 11.28 -15.65 0.20
CA PRO A 123 11.97 -16.91 0.14
C PRO A 123 12.27 -17.35 -1.30
N TYR A 124 13.25 -18.22 -1.43
CA TYR A 124 13.40 -19.08 -2.60
C TYR A 124 12.72 -20.41 -2.35
N VAL A 125 11.98 -20.94 -3.30
CA VAL A 125 11.27 -22.21 -3.21
C VAL A 125 11.83 -23.23 -4.19
N VAL A 126 11.82 -24.50 -3.77
CA VAL A 126 12.24 -25.65 -4.57
C VAL A 126 11.04 -26.59 -4.73
N GLN A 127 10.34 -26.50 -5.86
CA GLN A 127 9.09 -27.25 -6.09
C GLN A 127 9.32 -28.75 -6.16
N ASP A 128 10.37 -29.17 -6.85
CA ASP A 128 10.66 -30.60 -7.10
C ASP A 128 11.13 -31.34 -5.84
N GLN A 129 11.55 -30.62 -4.81
CA GLN A 129 12.15 -31.22 -3.61
C GLN A 129 11.16 -32.06 -2.80
N ARG A 130 9.86 -31.78 -2.85
CA ARG A 130 8.84 -32.54 -2.09
C ARG A 130 8.80 -34.02 -2.45
N TRP A 131 9.04 -34.34 -3.70
CA TRP A 131 9.02 -35.73 -4.18
C TRP A 131 10.41 -36.27 -4.51
N GLY A 132 11.47 -35.50 -4.22
CA GLY A 132 12.86 -35.79 -4.53
C GLY A 132 13.15 -35.60 -6.03
N ALA A 133 14.16 -34.82 -6.34
CA ALA A 133 14.69 -34.77 -7.70
C ALA A 133 15.47 -36.03 -7.99
N LYS A 134 14.94 -36.89 -8.85
CA LYS A 134 15.55 -38.20 -9.14
C LYS A 134 16.75 -38.08 -10.07
N MET A 135 16.75 -37.11 -11.00
CA MET A 135 17.81 -36.93 -12.00
C MET A 135 17.74 -35.52 -12.59
N GLY A 136 18.87 -34.86 -12.81
CA GLY A 136 18.97 -33.53 -13.39
C GLY A 136 19.11 -32.41 -12.38
N ASP A 137 19.16 -31.16 -12.86
CA ASP A 137 19.36 -29.98 -12.05
C ASP A 137 18.08 -29.62 -11.27
N ILE A 138 18.26 -29.06 -10.06
CA ILE A 138 17.17 -28.49 -9.25
C ILE A 138 17.13 -26.98 -9.47
N ARG A 139 15.95 -26.44 -9.73
CA ARG A 139 15.73 -24.99 -9.82
C ARG A 139 15.20 -24.44 -8.50
N THR A 140 15.77 -23.32 -8.06
CA THR A 140 15.20 -22.47 -7.01
C THR A 140 14.44 -21.31 -7.69
N LEU A 141 13.23 -21.04 -7.21
CA LEU A 141 12.38 -19.95 -7.72
C LEU A 141 12.34 -18.83 -6.68
N ASP A 142 12.68 -17.62 -7.10
CA ASP A 142 12.55 -16.42 -6.28
C ASP A 142 11.08 -16.02 -6.19
N MET A 143 10.50 -16.07 -4.98
CA MET A 143 9.08 -15.76 -4.78
C MET A 143 8.79 -14.26 -4.90
N MET A 144 9.77 -13.40 -4.66
CA MET A 144 9.65 -11.96 -4.91
C MET A 144 9.49 -11.68 -6.41
N LEU A 145 10.38 -12.23 -7.23
CA LEU A 145 10.25 -12.14 -8.69
C LEU A 145 8.96 -12.83 -9.17
N GLY A 146 8.53 -13.90 -8.52
CA GLY A 146 7.25 -14.56 -8.79
C GLY A 146 6.06 -13.61 -8.64
N ALA A 147 6.03 -12.81 -7.57
CA ALA A 147 4.99 -11.80 -7.35
C ALA A 147 5.06 -10.61 -8.32
N LEU A 148 6.26 -10.30 -8.84
CA LEU A 148 6.51 -9.21 -9.76
C LEU A 148 6.43 -9.60 -11.25
N ASN A 149 6.16 -10.87 -11.57
CA ASN A 149 5.99 -11.34 -12.93
C ASN A 149 4.51 -11.61 -13.22
N CYS A 150 4.06 -11.16 -14.40
CA CYS A 150 2.71 -11.38 -14.88
C CYS A 150 2.48 -12.87 -15.20
N PRO A 151 1.49 -13.53 -14.57
CA PRO A 151 1.24 -14.96 -14.80
C PRO A 151 0.65 -15.25 -16.19
N PHE A 152 0.25 -14.22 -16.94
CA PHE A 152 -0.30 -14.31 -18.28
C PHE A 152 0.75 -14.18 -19.40
N GLY A 153 2.05 -14.22 -19.04
CA GLY A 153 3.13 -14.29 -20.01
C GLY A 153 3.70 -12.95 -20.48
N THR A 154 3.22 -11.82 -19.94
CA THR A 154 3.77 -10.50 -20.32
C THR A 154 5.21 -10.29 -19.80
N GLY A 155 5.61 -11.01 -18.76
CA GLY A 155 6.91 -10.85 -18.11
C GLY A 155 6.82 -10.01 -16.83
N HIS A 156 7.93 -9.35 -16.46
CA HIS A 156 7.99 -8.51 -15.25
C HIS A 156 7.01 -7.34 -15.33
N MET A 157 6.48 -6.89 -14.17
CA MET A 157 5.54 -5.75 -14.10
C MET A 157 6.09 -4.48 -14.76
N GLY A 158 7.41 -4.30 -14.80
CA GLY A 158 8.05 -3.22 -15.55
C GLY A 158 7.81 -3.29 -17.05
N VAL A 159 7.64 -4.48 -17.64
CA VAL A 159 7.25 -4.62 -19.06
C VAL A 159 5.83 -4.12 -19.26
N THR A 160 4.93 -4.37 -18.31
CA THR A 160 3.55 -3.82 -18.39
C THR A 160 3.56 -2.29 -18.29
N ALA A 161 4.51 -1.70 -17.57
CA ALA A 161 4.69 -0.25 -17.50
C ALA A 161 5.22 0.33 -18.82
N GLU A 162 6.13 -0.37 -19.52
CA GLU A 162 6.56 0.00 -20.87
C GLU A 162 5.38 -0.03 -21.87
N ASN A 163 4.52 -1.06 -21.77
CA ASN A 163 3.31 -1.14 -22.59
C ASN A 163 2.37 0.07 -22.33
N VAL A 164 2.17 0.42 -21.05
CA VAL A 164 1.38 1.62 -20.70
C VAL A 164 2.01 2.89 -21.24
N ALA A 165 3.33 3.03 -21.16
CA ALA A 165 4.05 4.17 -21.72
C ALA A 165 3.83 4.30 -23.22
N ALA A 166 3.96 3.19 -23.95
CA ALA A 166 3.77 3.15 -25.40
C ALA A 166 2.31 3.44 -25.83
N GLU A 167 1.32 2.81 -25.17
CA GLU A 167 -0.11 2.98 -25.50
C GLU A 167 -0.64 4.39 -25.15
N ASN A 168 0.01 5.13 -24.24
CA ASN A 168 -0.44 6.44 -23.79
C ASN A 168 0.48 7.60 -24.16
N ASP A 169 1.50 7.34 -25.00
CA ASP A 169 2.49 8.33 -25.45
C ASP A 169 3.24 9.01 -24.28
N ILE A 170 3.62 8.24 -23.27
CA ILE A 170 4.35 8.74 -22.09
C ILE A 170 5.87 8.65 -22.36
N SER A 171 6.50 9.80 -22.56
CA SER A 171 7.93 9.86 -22.83
C SER A 171 8.79 9.55 -21.60
N ARG A 172 10.03 9.14 -21.82
CA ARG A 172 11.04 8.96 -20.76
C ARG A 172 11.25 10.25 -19.95
N ALA A 173 11.34 11.40 -20.61
CA ALA A 173 11.52 12.69 -19.95
C ALA A 173 10.34 13.04 -19.01
N ALA A 174 9.11 12.75 -19.44
CA ALA A 174 7.94 12.93 -18.59
C ALA A 174 7.98 12.03 -17.34
N GLN A 175 8.39 10.77 -17.51
CA GLN A 175 8.55 9.83 -16.40
C GLN A 175 9.60 10.29 -15.37
N ASP A 176 10.77 10.74 -15.86
CA ASP A 176 11.85 11.21 -14.99
C ASP A 176 11.46 12.52 -14.26
N THR A 177 10.77 13.44 -14.95
CA THR A 177 10.21 14.66 -14.33
C THR A 177 9.20 14.32 -13.23
N PHE A 178 8.31 13.37 -13.47
CA PHE A 178 7.36 12.89 -12.47
C PHE A 178 8.05 12.27 -11.26
N ALA A 179 9.06 11.42 -11.50
CA ALA A 179 9.85 10.80 -10.44
C ALA A 179 10.58 11.86 -9.61
N MET A 180 11.16 12.89 -10.25
CA MET A 180 11.80 14.01 -9.54
C MET A 180 10.80 14.76 -8.65
N ALA A 181 9.58 15.01 -9.15
CA ALA A 181 8.53 15.66 -8.36
C ALA A 181 8.16 14.82 -7.11
N SER A 182 8.01 13.49 -7.26
CA SER A 182 7.77 12.58 -6.13
C SER A 182 8.88 12.67 -5.09
N GLN A 183 10.16 12.62 -5.50
CA GLN A 183 11.32 12.74 -4.59
C GLN A 183 11.34 14.09 -3.89
N THR A 184 11.10 15.18 -4.59
CA THR A 184 11.10 16.54 -4.05
C THR A 184 10.00 16.70 -2.98
N ARG A 185 8.79 16.21 -3.26
CA ARG A 185 7.66 16.24 -2.32
C ARG A 185 7.92 15.39 -1.08
N ALA A 186 8.49 14.20 -1.25
CA ALA A 186 8.84 13.32 -0.12
C ALA A 186 9.90 13.97 0.78
N ALA A 187 10.96 14.52 0.20
CA ALA A 187 12.00 15.21 0.96
C ALA A 187 11.43 16.40 1.77
N ALA A 188 10.62 17.24 1.14
CA ALA A 188 9.97 18.37 1.80
C ALA A 188 8.99 17.91 2.90
N ALA A 189 8.29 16.79 2.72
CA ALA A 189 7.38 16.25 3.73
C ALA A 189 8.13 15.70 4.94
N ILE A 190 9.26 15.02 4.73
CA ILE A 190 10.14 14.51 5.80
C ILE A 190 10.75 15.69 6.58
N GLU A 191 11.32 16.66 5.88
CA GLU A 191 11.91 17.85 6.51
C GLU A 191 10.89 18.63 7.34
N ALA A 192 9.66 18.76 6.86
CA ALA A 192 8.56 19.42 7.56
C ALA A 192 7.90 18.54 8.65
N GLY A 193 8.37 17.32 8.89
CA GLY A 193 7.83 16.41 9.90
C GLY A 193 6.40 15.91 9.63
N ARG A 194 5.90 15.98 8.39
CA ARG A 194 4.51 15.65 8.04
C ARG A 194 4.15 14.17 8.27
N PHE A 195 5.14 13.30 8.41
CA PHE A 195 4.94 11.87 8.66
C PHE A 195 5.05 11.48 10.14
N ALA A 196 5.51 12.38 11.01
CA ALA A 196 5.82 12.06 12.42
C ALA A 196 4.63 11.46 13.18
N GLU A 197 3.43 12.02 13.01
CA GLU A 197 2.23 11.53 13.71
C GLU A 197 1.68 10.21 13.15
N GLN A 198 1.94 9.90 11.88
CA GLN A 198 1.45 8.66 11.27
C GLN A 198 2.41 7.48 11.43
N ILE A 199 3.70 7.74 11.59
CA ILE A 199 4.71 6.70 11.78
C ILE A 199 4.73 6.23 13.24
N VAL A 200 4.88 4.92 13.42
CA VAL A 200 5.25 4.30 14.69
C VAL A 200 6.66 3.74 14.55
N PRO A 201 7.58 4.06 15.47
CA PRO A 201 8.95 3.56 15.41
C PRO A 201 9.01 2.03 15.51
N VAL A 202 9.95 1.44 14.77
CA VAL A 202 10.30 0.02 14.85
C VAL A 202 11.70 -0.08 15.44
N GLU A 203 11.86 -0.82 16.55
CA GLU A 203 13.17 -1.07 17.13
C GLU A 203 13.95 -2.04 16.24
N VAL A 204 15.03 -1.57 15.65
CA VAL A 204 15.90 -2.37 14.76
C VAL A 204 17.31 -2.50 15.35
N LYS A 205 17.93 -3.64 15.12
CA LYS A 205 19.30 -3.89 15.59
C LYS A 205 20.32 -3.38 14.56
N VAL A 206 21.00 -2.30 14.90
CA VAL A 206 22.13 -1.79 14.11
C VAL A 206 23.43 -2.13 14.84
N LYS A 207 24.23 -3.04 14.25
CA LYS A 207 25.42 -3.61 14.90
C LYS A 207 25.06 -4.29 16.23
N ARG A 208 25.29 -3.65 17.36
CA ARG A 208 25.04 -4.17 18.71
C ARG A 208 24.03 -3.35 19.51
N GLN A 209 23.45 -2.31 18.90
CA GLN A 209 22.52 -1.39 19.55
C GLN A 209 21.13 -1.51 18.94
N MET A 210 20.10 -1.35 19.78
CA MET A 210 18.74 -1.13 19.31
C MET A 210 18.57 0.35 18.98
N VAL A 211 18.01 0.63 17.81
CA VAL A 211 17.80 1.98 17.29
C VAL A 211 16.36 2.06 16.79
N ALA A 212 15.67 3.12 17.16
CA ALA A 212 14.34 3.38 16.63
C ALA A 212 14.43 3.77 15.14
N PHE A 213 13.77 2.99 14.29
CA PHE A 213 13.60 3.27 12.87
C PHE A 213 12.23 3.94 12.67
N ASP A 214 12.23 5.25 12.44
CA ASP A 214 11.05 6.12 12.43
C ASP A 214 10.97 7.05 11.22
N THR A 215 11.86 6.89 10.26
CA THR A 215 11.94 7.73 9.05
C THR A 215 12.01 6.85 7.81
N ASP A 216 11.20 7.16 6.79
CA ASP A 216 11.23 6.46 5.51
C ASP A 216 12.64 6.57 4.88
N GLU A 217 13.28 5.43 4.61
CA GLU A 217 14.69 5.42 4.15
C GLU A 217 14.86 5.31 2.63
N HIS A 218 13.76 5.12 1.89
CA HIS A 218 13.82 4.95 0.44
C HIS A 218 14.09 6.25 -0.34
N PRO A 219 13.64 7.46 0.11
CA PRO A 219 13.86 8.72 -0.60
C PRO A 219 15.33 8.99 -0.86
N LYS A 220 15.65 9.46 -2.07
CA LYS A 220 17.02 9.72 -2.51
C LYS A 220 17.16 11.14 -3.06
N ALA A 221 18.24 11.81 -2.65
CA ALA A 221 18.64 13.03 -3.34
C ALA A 221 19.05 12.69 -4.79
N THR A 222 18.40 13.32 -5.76
CA THR A 222 18.61 13.08 -7.19
C THR A 222 18.40 14.36 -7.99
N SER A 223 18.60 14.30 -9.31
CA SER A 223 18.29 15.37 -10.26
C SER A 223 17.71 14.78 -11.55
N VAL A 224 17.06 15.61 -12.36
CA VAL A 224 16.53 15.19 -13.67
C VAL A 224 17.65 14.63 -14.55
N ASP A 225 18.84 15.23 -14.54
CA ASP A 225 20.00 14.76 -15.32
C ASP A 225 20.49 13.39 -14.81
N ALA A 226 20.53 13.19 -13.48
CA ALA A 226 20.90 11.90 -12.90
C ALA A 226 19.88 10.83 -13.28
N LEU A 227 18.58 11.11 -13.20
CA LEU A 227 17.51 10.19 -13.63
C LEU A 227 17.62 9.89 -15.13
N GLY A 228 17.83 10.91 -15.98
CA GLY A 228 17.99 10.78 -17.43
C GLY A 228 19.17 9.91 -17.85
N SER A 229 20.24 9.82 -17.02
CA SER A 229 21.40 8.98 -17.28
C SER A 229 21.19 7.48 -17.00
N LEU A 230 20.10 7.11 -16.30
CA LEU A 230 19.82 5.71 -15.95
C LEU A 230 19.41 4.90 -17.18
N ARG A 231 19.85 3.65 -17.22
CA ARG A 231 19.48 2.73 -18.30
C ARG A 231 18.07 2.17 -18.06
N ALA A 232 17.33 1.95 -19.15
CA ALA A 232 16.10 1.16 -19.11
C ALA A 232 16.38 -0.25 -18.59
N VAL A 233 15.48 -0.77 -17.74
CA VAL A 233 15.72 -2.03 -17.01
C VAL A 233 14.97 -3.20 -17.65
N PHE A 234 13.79 -2.97 -18.22
CA PHE A 234 12.86 -4.03 -18.59
C PHE A 234 12.81 -4.32 -20.09
N GLN A 235 13.15 -3.33 -20.92
CA GLN A 235 13.25 -3.48 -22.38
C GLN A 235 14.52 -2.78 -22.90
N LYS A 236 15.11 -3.29 -23.99
CA LYS A 236 16.37 -2.80 -24.52
C LYS A 236 16.34 -1.30 -24.85
N ASP A 237 15.31 -0.82 -25.49
CA ASP A 237 15.11 0.57 -25.87
C ASP A 237 13.90 1.17 -25.13
N GLY A 238 13.70 0.72 -23.88
CA GLY A 238 12.59 1.12 -23.03
C GLY A 238 12.79 2.47 -22.36
N SER A 239 11.80 2.84 -21.57
CA SER A 239 11.74 4.13 -20.87
C SER A 239 11.70 3.97 -19.33
N VAL A 240 11.37 2.79 -18.84
CA VAL A 240 11.25 2.51 -17.40
C VAL A 240 12.60 2.15 -16.80
N THR A 241 12.98 2.87 -15.76
CA THR A 241 14.28 2.74 -15.08
C THR A 241 14.10 2.51 -13.59
N ALA A 242 15.17 2.18 -12.88
CA ALA A 242 15.16 2.11 -11.41
C ALA A 242 14.89 3.47 -10.73
N GLY A 243 14.98 4.58 -11.45
CA GLY A 243 14.72 5.93 -10.92
C GLY A 243 13.29 6.41 -11.12
N ASN A 244 12.52 5.82 -12.04
CA ASN A 244 11.14 6.19 -12.33
C ASN A 244 10.14 5.03 -12.07
N ALA A 245 10.57 4.05 -11.30
CA ALA A 245 9.78 2.95 -10.74
C ALA A 245 9.84 2.96 -9.22
N SER A 246 8.84 2.40 -8.55
CA SER A 246 8.88 2.16 -7.11
C SER A 246 9.96 1.14 -6.74
N GLY A 247 10.42 1.17 -5.50
CA GLY A 247 11.37 0.20 -4.98
C GLY A 247 10.72 -1.12 -4.55
N ILE A 248 11.59 -2.03 -4.14
CA ILE A 248 11.27 -3.23 -3.36
C ILE A 248 11.43 -2.82 -1.89
N ASN A 249 10.39 -2.99 -1.09
CA ASN A 249 10.33 -2.35 0.22
C ASN A 249 9.68 -3.22 1.29
N ASP A 250 9.92 -2.82 2.54
CA ASP A 250 9.44 -3.49 3.75
C ASP A 250 8.60 -2.48 4.57
N GLY A 251 7.48 -2.90 5.14
CA GLY A 251 6.66 -2.01 5.97
C GLY A 251 5.32 -2.61 6.38
N GLY A 252 4.66 -1.94 7.32
CA GLY A 252 3.34 -2.33 7.80
C GLY A 252 2.46 -1.12 8.13
N ALA A 253 1.15 -1.30 8.05
CA ALA A 253 0.17 -0.30 8.43
C ALA A 253 -1.11 -0.96 8.96
N ALA A 254 -1.84 -0.24 9.81
CA ALA A 254 -3.14 -0.68 10.31
C ALA A 254 -4.09 0.51 10.49
N ILE A 255 -5.39 0.23 10.34
CA ILE A 255 -6.49 1.17 10.54
C ILE A 255 -7.57 0.50 11.37
N VAL A 256 -8.10 1.22 12.35
CA VAL A 256 -9.26 0.80 13.15
C VAL A 256 -10.52 1.41 12.56
N LEU A 257 -11.46 0.53 12.25
CA LEU A 257 -12.76 0.85 11.67
C LEU A 257 -13.87 0.50 12.65
N ALA A 258 -14.97 1.23 12.59
CA ALA A 258 -16.17 0.92 13.38
C ALA A 258 -17.44 1.26 12.62
N ARG A 259 -18.54 0.67 13.02
CA ARG A 259 -19.87 1.20 12.71
C ARG A 259 -20.05 2.54 13.44
N ALA A 260 -20.62 3.53 12.78
CA ALA A 260 -20.77 4.87 13.35
C ALA A 260 -21.58 4.87 14.65
N ASP A 261 -22.67 4.08 14.69
CA ASP A 261 -23.51 3.94 15.88
C ASP A 261 -22.79 3.24 17.04
N ALA A 262 -21.86 2.33 16.76
CA ALA A 262 -21.06 1.67 17.79
C ALA A 262 -19.97 2.61 18.33
N ALA A 263 -19.35 3.40 17.47
CA ALA A 263 -18.38 4.42 17.86
C ALA A 263 -19.02 5.48 18.78
N GLU A 264 -20.22 5.96 18.41
CA GLU A 264 -21.00 6.90 19.22
C GLU A 264 -21.35 6.34 20.60
N LYS A 265 -21.86 5.11 20.66
CA LYS A 265 -22.17 4.42 21.94
C LYS A 265 -20.94 4.24 22.83
N ALA A 266 -19.78 4.03 22.24
CA ALA A 266 -18.51 3.91 22.95
C ALA A 266 -17.88 5.28 23.32
N GLY A 267 -18.50 6.39 22.94
CA GLY A 267 -17.97 7.75 23.18
C GLY A 267 -16.70 8.06 22.41
N LEU A 268 -16.45 7.34 21.31
CA LEU A 268 -15.29 7.52 20.46
C LEU A 268 -15.55 8.57 19.39
N LYS A 269 -14.53 9.35 19.08
CA LYS A 269 -14.61 10.43 18.06
C LYS A 269 -14.09 9.91 16.72
N PRO A 270 -14.95 9.75 15.70
CA PRO A 270 -14.49 9.39 14.37
C PRO A 270 -13.62 10.47 13.75
N ARG A 271 -12.58 10.06 13.01
CA ARG A 271 -11.66 10.95 12.28
C ARG A 271 -12.12 11.13 10.82
N ALA A 272 -12.60 10.04 10.22
CA ALA A 272 -13.12 10.05 8.85
C ALA A 272 -14.19 8.96 8.69
N ARG A 273 -14.93 8.98 7.56
CA ARG A 273 -15.79 7.88 7.14
C ARG A 273 -15.40 7.37 5.75
N ILE A 274 -15.76 6.13 5.46
CA ILE A 274 -15.63 5.54 4.12
C ILE A 274 -16.90 5.87 3.34
N LEU A 275 -16.79 6.70 2.28
CA LEU A 275 -17.94 7.02 1.43
C LEU A 275 -18.25 5.92 0.41
N GLY A 276 -17.23 5.17 0.00
CA GLY A 276 -17.39 4.10 -0.97
C GLY A 276 -16.08 3.49 -1.39
N TYR A 277 -16.19 2.39 -2.13
CA TYR A 277 -15.08 1.71 -2.77
C TYR A 277 -15.50 1.07 -4.08
N ALA A 278 -14.54 0.79 -4.95
CA ALA A 278 -14.76 0.05 -6.18
C ALA A 278 -13.52 -0.75 -6.60
N HIS A 279 -13.78 -1.77 -7.40
CA HIS A 279 -12.76 -2.60 -8.05
C HIS A 279 -13.05 -2.65 -9.55
N ALA A 280 -12.00 -2.83 -10.35
CA ALA A 280 -12.14 -3.06 -11.78
C ALA A 280 -11.05 -3.99 -12.28
N GLY A 281 -11.29 -4.63 -13.42
CA GLY A 281 -10.32 -5.38 -14.19
C GLY A 281 -9.95 -4.66 -15.47
N VAL A 282 -8.71 -4.87 -15.92
CA VAL A 282 -8.19 -4.42 -17.22
C VAL A 282 -7.33 -5.54 -17.82
N ARG A 283 -6.92 -5.40 -19.09
CA ARG A 283 -5.96 -6.32 -19.70
C ARG A 283 -4.69 -6.44 -18.85
N PRO A 284 -4.19 -7.65 -18.56
CA PRO A 284 -2.99 -7.84 -17.72
C PRO A 284 -1.75 -7.12 -18.26
N GLU A 285 -1.60 -7.05 -19.60
CA GLU A 285 -0.45 -6.43 -20.28
C GLU A 285 -0.29 -4.92 -19.97
N VAL A 286 -1.37 -4.30 -19.52
CA VAL A 286 -1.43 -2.86 -19.16
C VAL A 286 -2.01 -2.66 -17.76
N MET A 287 -1.66 -3.53 -16.82
CA MET A 287 -2.21 -3.53 -15.45
C MET A 287 -2.18 -2.15 -14.79
N GLY A 288 -1.22 -1.31 -15.17
CA GLY A 288 -1.02 0.03 -14.61
C GLY A 288 -2.22 0.96 -14.75
N ILE A 289 -3.08 0.76 -15.75
CA ILE A 289 -4.29 1.58 -15.95
C ILE A 289 -5.51 1.10 -15.16
N GLY A 290 -5.38 0.05 -14.33
CA GLY A 290 -6.45 -0.47 -13.48
C GLY A 290 -7.18 0.56 -12.61
N PRO A 291 -6.50 1.60 -12.06
CA PRO A 291 -7.16 2.69 -11.34
C PRO A 291 -8.24 3.43 -12.15
N ILE A 292 -8.05 3.58 -13.47
CA ILE A 292 -8.97 4.36 -14.31
C ILE A 292 -10.42 3.85 -14.21
N PRO A 293 -10.72 2.60 -14.57
CA PRO A 293 -12.10 2.10 -14.43
C PRO A 293 -12.53 1.97 -12.97
N ALA A 294 -11.62 1.65 -12.02
CA ALA A 294 -11.99 1.56 -10.61
C ALA A 294 -12.48 2.90 -10.04
N VAL A 295 -11.79 4.01 -10.35
CA VAL A 295 -12.19 5.35 -9.93
C VAL A 295 -13.50 5.78 -10.62
N LYS A 296 -13.68 5.50 -11.91
CA LYS A 296 -14.92 5.80 -12.63
C LYS A 296 -16.13 5.10 -12.00
N ILE A 297 -16.01 3.81 -11.70
CA ILE A 297 -17.08 3.04 -11.02
C ILE A 297 -17.34 3.61 -9.62
N LEU A 298 -16.28 4.02 -8.89
CA LEU A 298 -16.43 4.64 -7.58
C LEU A 298 -17.21 5.96 -7.66
N MET A 299 -16.86 6.82 -8.61
CA MET A 299 -17.58 8.09 -8.85
C MET A 299 -19.07 7.86 -9.20
N GLU A 300 -19.37 6.89 -10.06
CA GLU A 300 -20.75 6.51 -10.38
C GLU A 300 -21.53 6.05 -9.15
N ARG A 301 -20.90 5.28 -8.25
CA ARG A 301 -21.54 4.76 -7.02
C ARG A 301 -21.76 5.83 -5.96
N THR A 302 -20.86 6.79 -5.87
CA THR A 302 -20.88 7.82 -4.81
C THR A 302 -21.52 9.14 -5.27
N GLY A 303 -21.68 9.34 -6.57
CA GLY A 303 -22.12 10.61 -7.16
C GLY A 303 -21.05 11.70 -7.12
N LEU A 304 -19.81 11.36 -6.73
CA LEU A 304 -18.69 12.29 -6.69
C LEU A 304 -18.03 12.42 -8.07
N SER A 305 -17.36 13.54 -8.27
CA SER A 305 -16.52 13.84 -9.43
C SER A 305 -15.05 14.01 -9.02
N ILE A 306 -14.14 14.06 -9.97
CA ILE A 306 -12.71 14.32 -9.70
C ILE A 306 -12.50 15.65 -8.96
N ALA A 307 -13.32 16.66 -9.24
CA ALA A 307 -13.21 17.97 -8.60
C ALA A 307 -13.50 17.95 -7.10
N ASP A 308 -14.27 16.96 -6.64
CA ASP A 308 -14.66 16.82 -5.23
C ASP A 308 -13.54 16.25 -4.36
N PHE A 309 -12.49 15.69 -4.96
CA PHE A 309 -11.34 15.18 -4.21
C PHE A 309 -10.34 16.28 -3.92
N ASP A 310 -10.06 16.52 -2.64
CA ASP A 310 -9.06 17.49 -2.16
C ASP A 310 -7.67 16.89 -2.11
N VAL A 311 -7.56 15.61 -1.75
CA VAL A 311 -6.32 14.83 -1.65
C VAL A 311 -6.47 13.55 -2.45
N ILE A 312 -5.46 13.19 -3.23
CA ILE A 312 -5.44 11.96 -4.02
C ILE A 312 -4.15 11.20 -3.71
N GLU A 313 -4.26 10.06 -3.03
CA GLU A 313 -3.16 9.11 -2.85
C GLU A 313 -3.28 8.03 -3.92
N SER A 314 -2.57 8.21 -5.03
CA SER A 314 -2.51 7.29 -6.16
C SER A 314 -1.16 6.58 -6.15
N ASN A 315 -1.15 5.25 -6.04
CA ASN A 315 0.12 4.52 -5.96
C ASN A 315 0.98 4.71 -7.22
N GLU A 316 2.25 5.00 -7.00
CA GLU A 316 3.25 5.20 -8.05
C GLU A 316 4.09 3.92 -8.22
N ALA A 317 3.48 2.84 -8.69
CA ALA A 317 4.25 1.63 -8.99
C ALA A 317 5.31 1.91 -10.08
N PHE A 318 4.93 2.73 -11.07
CA PHE A 318 5.77 3.23 -12.15
C PHE A 318 5.31 4.63 -12.56
N ALA A 319 6.24 5.53 -12.90
CA ALA A 319 5.89 6.87 -13.39
C ALA A 319 5.04 6.82 -14.66
N ALA A 320 5.32 5.90 -15.58
CA ALA A 320 4.51 5.67 -16.78
C ALA A 320 3.05 5.39 -16.45
N GLN A 321 2.82 4.49 -15.49
CA GLN A 321 1.49 4.13 -15.03
C GLN A 321 0.79 5.31 -14.34
N ALA A 322 1.47 6.01 -13.44
CA ALA A 322 0.90 7.14 -12.71
C ALA A 322 0.49 8.29 -13.65
N LEU A 323 1.34 8.61 -14.62
CA LEU A 323 1.05 9.62 -15.64
C LEU A 323 -0.13 9.24 -16.53
N ALA A 324 -0.24 7.97 -16.95
CA ALA A 324 -1.38 7.50 -17.74
C ALA A 324 -2.70 7.62 -16.95
N VAL A 325 -2.69 7.26 -15.66
CA VAL A 325 -3.86 7.40 -14.78
C VAL A 325 -4.23 8.87 -14.59
N ASN A 326 -3.26 9.73 -14.27
CA ASN A 326 -3.49 11.16 -14.07
C ASN A 326 -4.08 11.82 -15.33
N LYS A 327 -3.52 11.51 -16.51
CA LYS A 327 -4.01 12.00 -17.81
C LYS A 327 -5.43 11.54 -18.10
N ALA A 328 -5.72 10.25 -17.93
CA ALA A 328 -7.02 9.68 -18.29
C ALA A 328 -8.16 10.09 -17.35
N LEU A 329 -7.86 10.40 -16.10
CA LEU A 329 -8.83 10.86 -15.09
C LEU A 329 -8.86 12.39 -14.97
N GLY A 330 -7.94 13.13 -15.61
CA GLY A 330 -7.85 14.59 -15.49
C GLY A 330 -7.51 15.04 -14.07
N LEU A 331 -6.60 14.30 -13.38
CA LEU A 331 -6.23 14.62 -12.01
C LEU A 331 -5.37 15.89 -11.95
N ASP A 332 -5.66 16.73 -10.97
CA ASP A 332 -4.82 17.89 -10.65
C ASP A 332 -3.50 17.41 -10.00
N PRO A 333 -2.34 17.65 -10.63
CA PRO A 333 -1.05 17.21 -10.11
C PRO A 333 -0.74 17.74 -8.69
N GLU A 334 -1.27 18.88 -8.31
CA GLU A 334 -1.04 19.45 -6.96
C GLU A 334 -1.80 18.70 -5.86
N LYS A 335 -2.89 18.03 -6.22
CA LYS A 335 -3.67 17.20 -5.32
C LYS A 335 -3.18 15.75 -5.23
N VAL A 336 -2.39 15.29 -6.22
CA VAL A 336 -1.89 13.91 -6.30
C VAL A 336 -0.60 13.76 -5.53
N ASN A 337 -0.59 12.85 -4.56
CA ASN A 337 0.57 12.51 -3.73
C ASN A 337 1.31 13.77 -3.21
N PRO A 338 0.64 14.67 -2.47
CA PRO A 338 1.21 15.97 -2.07
C PRO A 338 2.46 15.84 -1.21
N ASN A 339 2.66 14.68 -0.59
CA ASN A 339 3.81 14.36 0.24
C ASN A 339 4.74 13.30 -0.40
N GLY A 340 4.73 13.18 -1.72
CA GLY A 340 5.44 12.15 -2.45
C GLY A 340 4.71 10.80 -2.46
N GLY A 341 4.97 9.99 -3.49
CA GLY A 341 4.38 8.67 -3.68
C GLY A 341 5.41 7.54 -3.62
N ALA A 342 5.04 6.37 -4.13
CA ALA A 342 5.82 5.16 -3.96
C ALA A 342 7.18 5.16 -4.70
N ILE A 343 7.38 5.98 -5.74
CA ILE A 343 8.68 6.14 -6.38
C ILE A 343 9.70 6.68 -5.38
N ALA A 344 9.29 7.62 -4.54
CA ALA A 344 10.15 8.19 -3.51
C ALA A 344 10.09 7.41 -2.20
N LEU A 345 8.89 7.05 -1.71
CA LEU A 345 8.69 6.47 -0.38
C LEU A 345 8.81 4.95 -0.34
N GLY A 346 8.53 4.26 -1.48
CA GLY A 346 8.56 2.81 -1.55
C GLY A 346 7.19 2.15 -1.63
N HIS A 347 7.19 0.83 -1.97
CA HIS A 347 5.99 0.04 -2.22
C HIS A 347 6.06 -1.36 -1.60
N PRO A 348 5.92 -1.50 -0.26
CA PRO A 348 5.74 -2.81 0.36
C PRO A 348 4.36 -3.36 -0.04
N VAL A 349 4.34 -4.28 -1.03
CA VAL A 349 3.15 -4.59 -1.84
C VAL A 349 1.88 -4.90 -1.03
N GLY A 350 1.96 -5.76 -0.02
CA GLY A 350 0.80 -6.12 0.81
C GLY A 350 0.33 -5.02 1.78
N ALA A 351 1.22 -4.07 2.12
CA ALA A 351 0.94 -3.00 3.07
C ALA A 351 0.47 -1.70 2.40
N THR A 352 0.88 -1.46 1.15
CA THR A 352 0.77 -0.14 0.49
C THR A 352 -0.63 0.43 0.51
N GLY A 353 -1.66 -0.36 0.22
CA GLY A 353 -3.03 0.16 0.21
C GLY A 353 -3.49 0.72 1.56
N CYS A 354 -3.05 0.12 2.66
CA CYS A 354 -3.31 0.62 4.01
C CYS A 354 -2.42 1.84 4.32
N ILE A 355 -1.15 1.85 3.88
CA ILE A 355 -0.25 3.00 4.01
C ILE A 355 -0.84 4.25 3.33
N LEU A 356 -1.35 4.11 2.10
CA LEU A 356 -1.99 5.21 1.38
C LEU A 356 -3.23 5.74 2.10
N ALA A 357 -4.05 4.85 2.67
CA ALA A 357 -5.23 5.26 3.45
C ALA A 357 -4.82 6.00 4.75
N VAL A 358 -3.77 5.57 5.43
CA VAL A 358 -3.20 6.29 6.59
C VAL A 358 -2.66 7.65 6.15
N LYS A 359 -1.87 7.73 5.08
CA LYS A 359 -1.36 9.00 4.54
C LYS A 359 -2.50 9.96 4.20
N ALA A 360 -3.54 9.47 3.51
CA ALA A 360 -4.70 10.25 3.14
C ALA A 360 -5.43 10.81 4.38
N LEU A 361 -5.66 9.97 5.40
CA LEU A 361 -6.30 10.38 6.65
C LEU A 361 -5.56 11.54 7.32
N TYR A 362 -4.25 11.39 7.52
CA TYR A 362 -3.44 12.42 8.17
C TYR A 362 -3.29 13.69 7.32
N GLU A 363 -3.25 13.56 6.00
CA GLU A 363 -3.18 14.73 5.11
C GLU A 363 -4.49 15.54 5.12
N LEU A 364 -5.65 14.87 5.14
CA LEU A 364 -6.95 15.53 5.30
C LEU A 364 -7.01 16.35 6.59
N GLU A 365 -6.51 15.79 7.69
CA GLU A 365 -6.48 16.49 8.98
C GLU A 365 -5.50 17.64 8.99
N ARG A 366 -4.28 17.43 8.50
CA ARG A 366 -3.22 18.44 8.44
C ARG A 366 -3.63 19.67 7.65
N THR A 367 -4.33 19.46 6.53
CA THR A 367 -4.75 20.54 5.61
C THR A 367 -6.14 21.10 5.90
N GLY A 368 -6.92 20.44 6.76
CA GLY A 368 -8.33 20.77 6.97
C GLY A 368 -9.23 20.40 5.78
N SER A 369 -8.68 19.65 4.81
CA SER A 369 -9.39 19.17 3.62
C SER A 369 -10.50 18.17 3.98
N LYS A 370 -11.45 17.95 3.06
CA LYS A 370 -12.64 17.17 3.34
C LYS A 370 -12.57 15.74 2.78
N THR A 371 -12.17 15.59 1.53
CA THR A 371 -12.28 14.31 0.80
C THR A 371 -10.95 13.84 0.24
N ALA A 372 -10.70 12.53 0.37
CA ALA A 372 -9.54 11.91 -0.22
C ALA A 372 -9.90 10.68 -1.06
N LEU A 373 -9.28 10.57 -2.22
CA LEU A 373 -9.28 9.37 -3.05
C LEU A 373 -8.00 8.58 -2.80
N VAL A 374 -8.13 7.29 -2.49
CA VAL A 374 -7.03 6.32 -2.46
C VAL A 374 -7.22 5.35 -3.61
N THR A 375 -6.23 5.19 -4.48
CA THR A 375 -6.32 4.27 -5.62
C THR A 375 -4.97 3.65 -5.98
N MET A 376 -5.01 2.46 -6.57
CA MET A 376 -3.81 1.77 -7.00
C MET A 376 -4.06 0.74 -8.09
N CYS A 377 -3.06 0.53 -8.94
CA CYS A 377 -2.99 -0.57 -9.87
C CYS A 377 -2.59 -1.87 -9.16
N ILE A 378 -2.92 -2.99 -9.77
CA ILE A 378 -2.70 -4.31 -9.20
C ILE A 378 -2.20 -5.24 -10.30
N GLY A 379 -1.13 -5.96 -10.04
CA GLY A 379 -0.60 -6.97 -10.94
C GLY A 379 -1.67 -7.97 -11.40
N GLY A 380 -1.58 -8.43 -12.65
CA GLY A 380 -2.59 -9.26 -13.29
C GLY A 380 -3.77 -8.49 -13.88
N GLY A 381 -3.72 -7.15 -13.90
CA GLY A 381 -4.71 -6.32 -14.60
C GLY A 381 -5.93 -5.95 -13.76
N GLN A 382 -5.73 -5.36 -12.58
CA GLN A 382 -6.82 -4.91 -11.72
C GLN A 382 -6.57 -3.50 -11.17
N GLY A 383 -7.60 -2.87 -10.63
CA GLY A 383 -7.54 -1.62 -9.87
C GLY A 383 -8.51 -1.63 -8.70
N ILE A 384 -8.18 -0.83 -7.69
CA ILE A 384 -9.03 -0.58 -6.50
C ILE A 384 -9.03 0.90 -6.19
N ALA A 385 -10.18 1.40 -5.73
CA ALA A 385 -10.34 2.78 -5.28
C ALA A 385 -11.20 2.84 -4.02
N ILE A 386 -10.87 3.75 -3.10
CA ILE A 386 -11.59 4.02 -1.85
C ILE A 386 -11.69 5.53 -1.68
N VAL A 387 -12.83 6.04 -1.20
CA VAL A 387 -13.00 7.45 -0.82
C VAL A 387 -13.16 7.57 0.69
N LEU A 388 -12.36 8.46 1.27
CA LEU A 388 -12.44 8.90 2.65
C LEU A 388 -13.04 10.30 2.72
N GLU A 389 -13.87 10.56 3.73
CA GLU A 389 -14.33 11.90 4.08
C GLU A 389 -13.98 12.19 5.53
N ARG A 390 -13.25 13.28 5.78
CA ARG A 390 -12.91 13.76 7.14
C ARG A 390 -14.18 14.25 7.85
N LEU A 391 -14.31 13.92 9.13
CA LEU A 391 -15.42 14.30 10.02
C LEU A 391 -15.03 15.42 10.99
#